data_b8a123e52c689cda39bc13da47444876
#
_entry.id   b8a123e52c689cda39bc13da47444876
#
_cell.length_a   1.000
_cell.length_b   1.000
_cell.length_c   1.000
_cell.angle_alpha   90.00
_cell.angle_beta   90.00
_cell.angle_gamma   90.00
#
_symmetry.space_group_name_H-M   'P 1'
#
loop_
_entity.id
_entity.type
_entity.pdbx_description
1 polymer ?
#
loop_
_entity_poly.entity_id
_entity_poly.type
_entity_poly.pdbx_seq_one_letter_code
_entity_poly.pdbx_strand_id
1 'polypeptide(L)'
;MKTNCTICSALAFLLLCSYSVCSGASEQSSGLHTENEAVSIVLDILRSNDQEMQAAAIAMVKEMPGAEVTEALAKELPNLSAKSQVQLLSALGDRGDVVARPAVVTAVKAEDQSVRIAALRALGQLGDDSSVELLAQAAAGAKGAEQKAARDSLYRLRGQNVDKVILAVIPKAEAGIKVELISSVGQRNITTGVAVLLDMAKDSDRKVRTASLRTLKVIAGPEHLPALVELLIGAKSSSDRTEAVKTIAAIAHRISEKNGQAASVLAVLPSVKETVARCSLLNVLGRIGDNSALPVLTAALKDENVDIKTAAIRALADWPTPEPTAELLKIADSSGNKVHRILALRGFVRLLGLASDRPAGDTIEMYKKAMNLAPNAGEKKKVLSGLSNTKSLAALQMAAGYLDDESLFVEAGAAAIHIAGGIYANYPQQATDMLNRIFKTTKSDSLRQQAQEVLNNLEKAEEN
;
A
#
# COMPACT_ATOMS: atom_id res chain seq x y z
N MET A 1 -9.51 -37.20 -46.55
CA MET A 1 -8.47 -37.91 -45.77
C MET A 1 -7.09 -37.90 -46.43
N LYS A 2 -6.80 -37.13 -47.49
CA LYS A 2 -5.46 -37.04 -48.12
C LYS A 2 -4.72 -35.71 -47.79
N THR A 3 -5.38 -34.73 -47.27
CA THR A 3 -4.82 -33.40 -46.91
C THR A 3 -4.07 -33.37 -45.58
N ASN A 4 -4.41 -34.24 -44.61
CA ASN A 4 -3.75 -34.23 -43.30
C ASN A 4 -2.33 -34.83 -43.28
N CYS A 5 -1.97 -35.64 -44.32
CA CYS A 5 -0.66 -36.28 -44.36
C CYS A 5 0.45 -35.32 -44.83
N THR A 6 0.12 -34.37 -45.70
CA THR A 6 1.09 -33.41 -46.26
C THR A 6 1.48 -32.32 -45.24
N ILE A 7 0.52 -31.91 -44.40
CA ILE A 7 0.72 -30.86 -43.38
C ILE A 7 1.50 -31.42 -42.18
N CYS A 8 1.24 -32.68 -41.76
CA CYS A 8 2.04 -33.32 -40.70
C CYS A 8 3.52 -33.55 -41.16
N SER A 9 3.74 -33.81 -42.45
CA SER A 9 5.10 -33.90 -42.98
C SER A 9 5.82 -32.54 -43.04
N ALA A 10 5.10 -31.45 -43.33
CA ALA A 10 5.64 -30.09 -43.36
C ALA A 10 6.01 -29.60 -41.92
N LEU A 11 5.18 -29.90 -40.90
CA LEU A 11 5.47 -29.61 -39.50
C LEU A 11 6.69 -30.42 -38.98
N ALA A 12 6.82 -31.69 -39.37
CA ALA A 12 7.97 -32.50 -39.03
C ALA A 12 9.27 -32.02 -39.73
N PHE A 13 9.16 -31.47 -40.95
CA PHE A 13 10.30 -30.93 -41.67
C PHE A 13 10.82 -29.62 -41.09
N LEU A 14 9.93 -28.75 -40.55
CA LEU A 14 10.32 -27.53 -39.85
C LEU A 14 11.03 -27.81 -38.53
N LEU A 15 10.68 -28.88 -37.81
CA LEU A 15 11.38 -29.32 -36.60
C LEU A 15 12.77 -29.93 -36.89
N LEU A 16 12.99 -30.47 -38.07
CA LEU A 16 14.29 -31.04 -38.47
C LEU A 16 15.29 -29.99 -39.00
N CYS A 17 14.81 -28.84 -39.52
CA CYS A 17 15.68 -27.75 -39.97
C CYS A 17 16.35 -26.99 -38.81
N SER A 18 15.79 -27.03 -37.61
CA SER A 18 16.38 -26.39 -36.40
C SER A 18 17.60 -27.18 -35.85
N TYR A 19 17.88 -28.40 -36.32
CA TYR A 19 18.98 -29.24 -35.82
C TYR A 19 20.22 -29.30 -36.74
N SER A 20 20.23 -28.65 -37.91
CA SER A 20 21.29 -28.73 -38.91
C SER A 20 22.18 -27.49 -39.06
N VAL A 21 22.43 -26.74 -37.98
CA VAL A 21 23.45 -25.65 -38.00
C VAL A 21 24.67 -26.06 -37.20
N CYS A 22 25.40 -27.04 -37.74
CA CYS A 22 26.79 -27.31 -37.35
C CYS A 22 27.54 -27.99 -38.51
N SER A 23 27.80 -27.30 -39.60
CA SER A 23 29.02 -27.55 -40.43
C SER A 23 29.10 -26.47 -41.50
N GLY A 24 30.25 -25.84 -41.57
CA GLY A 24 30.47 -24.59 -42.28
C GLY A 24 30.53 -24.71 -43.81
N ALA A 25 30.50 -23.52 -44.38
CA ALA A 25 30.88 -23.07 -45.71
C ALA A 25 29.78 -23.12 -46.79
N SER A 26 29.46 -21.90 -47.31
CA SER A 26 28.87 -21.61 -48.62
C SER A 26 27.41 -22.07 -48.84
N GLU A 27 26.42 -21.25 -48.37
CA GLU A 27 25.08 -21.26 -48.94
C GLU A 27 24.25 -20.08 -48.39
N GLN A 28 24.59 -18.84 -48.77
CA GLN A 28 23.81 -17.65 -48.40
C GLN A 28 22.51 -17.48 -49.23
N SER A 29 22.31 -18.26 -50.30
CA SER A 29 21.11 -18.15 -51.14
C SER A 29 20.04 -19.20 -50.90
N SER A 30 20.36 -20.33 -50.29
CA SER A 30 19.36 -21.39 -49.98
C SER A 30 18.59 -21.12 -48.66
N GLY A 31 19.19 -20.42 -47.70
CA GLY A 31 18.58 -20.08 -46.44
C GLY A 31 17.38 -19.11 -46.55
N LEU A 32 17.49 -18.10 -47.39
CA LEU A 32 16.45 -17.08 -47.62
C LEU A 32 15.19 -17.65 -48.31
N HIS A 33 15.32 -18.66 -49.17
CA HIS A 33 14.18 -19.31 -49.81
C HIS A 33 13.39 -20.21 -48.85
N THR A 34 14.05 -20.92 -47.96
CA THR A 34 13.42 -21.80 -46.96
C THR A 34 12.75 -21.01 -45.82
N GLU A 35 13.29 -19.87 -45.43
CA GLU A 35 12.65 -18.98 -44.44
C GLU A 35 11.37 -18.34 -44.99
N ASN A 36 11.36 -17.86 -46.23
CA ASN A 36 10.17 -17.32 -46.89
C ASN A 36 9.06 -18.37 -47.06
N GLU A 37 9.41 -19.62 -47.36
CA GLU A 37 8.46 -20.73 -47.45
C GLU A 37 7.85 -21.04 -46.07
N ALA A 38 8.64 -21.08 -45.02
CA ALA A 38 8.15 -21.32 -43.66
C ALA A 38 7.17 -20.23 -43.18
N VAL A 39 7.48 -18.96 -43.47
CA VAL A 39 6.57 -17.83 -43.18
C VAL A 39 5.26 -17.96 -43.95
N SER A 40 5.32 -18.31 -45.24
CA SER A 40 4.13 -18.50 -46.06
C SER A 40 3.22 -19.60 -45.52
N ILE A 41 3.80 -20.73 -45.10
CA ILE A 41 3.06 -21.85 -44.49
C ILE A 41 2.37 -21.41 -43.20
N VAL A 42 3.06 -20.68 -42.32
CA VAL A 42 2.48 -20.15 -41.07
C VAL A 42 1.34 -19.18 -41.35
N LEU A 43 1.52 -18.29 -42.34
CA LEU A 43 0.45 -17.34 -42.72
C LEU A 43 -0.77 -18.07 -43.31
N ASP A 44 -0.59 -19.10 -44.11
CA ASP A 44 -1.69 -19.90 -44.66
C ASP A 44 -2.42 -20.68 -43.57
N ILE A 45 -1.72 -21.19 -42.57
CA ILE A 45 -2.33 -21.80 -41.38
C ILE A 45 -3.09 -20.77 -40.58
N LEU A 46 -2.56 -19.57 -40.36
CA LEU A 46 -3.25 -18.48 -39.64
C LEU A 46 -4.53 -18.03 -40.34
N ARG A 47 -4.57 -18.09 -41.69
CA ARG A 47 -5.77 -17.78 -42.51
C ARG A 47 -6.77 -18.93 -42.57
N SER A 48 -6.36 -20.14 -42.16
CA SER A 48 -7.29 -21.29 -42.12
C SER A 48 -8.35 -21.11 -41.04
N ASN A 49 -9.47 -21.88 -41.14
CA ASN A 49 -10.51 -21.90 -40.10
C ASN A 49 -10.22 -22.91 -38.97
N ASP A 50 -9.04 -23.53 -38.98
CA ASP A 50 -8.63 -24.51 -37.96
C ASP A 50 -7.96 -23.84 -36.79
N GLN A 51 -8.68 -23.67 -35.69
CA GLN A 51 -8.18 -22.99 -34.48
C GLN A 51 -7.03 -23.74 -33.79
N GLU A 52 -7.01 -25.07 -33.85
CA GLU A 52 -5.93 -25.85 -33.24
C GLU A 52 -4.63 -25.67 -34.04
N MET A 53 -4.72 -25.72 -35.35
CA MET A 53 -3.60 -25.44 -36.21
C MET A 53 -3.10 -23.99 -36.09
N GLN A 54 -4.01 -23.02 -36.03
CA GLN A 54 -3.65 -21.63 -35.77
C GLN A 54 -2.87 -21.47 -34.44
N ALA A 55 -3.32 -22.12 -33.37
CA ALA A 55 -2.62 -22.06 -32.08
C ALA A 55 -1.22 -22.68 -32.14
N ALA A 56 -1.05 -23.79 -32.86
CA ALA A 56 0.25 -24.42 -33.08
C ALA A 56 1.19 -23.52 -33.89
N ALA A 57 0.69 -22.91 -34.98
CA ALA A 57 1.43 -21.97 -35.79
C ALA A 57 1.90 -20.76 -34.98
N ILE A 58 1.00 -20.18 -34.15
CA ILE A 58 1.34 -19.04 -33.29
C ILE A 58 2.42 -19.41 -32.26
N ALA A 59 2.40 -20.63 -31.72
CA ALA A 59 3.45 -21.08 -30.81
C ALA A 59 4.84 -21.11 -31.49
N MET A 60 4.90 -21.42 -32.75
CA MET A 60 6.17 -21.42 -33.53
C MET A 60 6.68 -20.00 -33.83
N VAL A 61 5.80 -19.00 -33.83
CA VAL A 61 6.16 -17.59 -34.10
C VAL A 61 7.30 -17.08 -33.21
N LYS A 62 7.38 -17.54 -31.98
CA LYS A 62 8.43 -17.11 -31.04
C LYS A 62 9.84 -17.53 -31.49
N GLU A 63 9.93 -18.66 -32.15
CA GLU A 63 11.21 -19.29 -32.57
C GLU A 63 11.66 -18.86 -33.98
N MET A 64 10.78 -18.23 -34.78
CA MET A 64 11.09 -17.81 -36.12
C MET A 64 11.93 -16.53 -36.12
N PRO A 65 13.15 -16.49 -36.65
CA PRO A 65 13.99 -15.29 -36.70
C PRO A 65 13.51 -14.29 -37.76
N GLY A 66 13.94 -13.05 -37.64
CA GLY A 66 13.78 -11.99 -38.64
C GLY A 66 12.61 -11.02 -38.39
N ALA A 67 12.87 -9.73 -38.65
CA ALA A 67 11.88 -8.65 -38.51
C ALA A 67 10.78 -8.75 -39.58
N GLU A 68 11.09 -9.26 -40.75
CA GLU A 68 10.16 -9.47 -41.87
C GLU A 68 9.04 -10.47 -41.51
N VAL A 69 9.40 -11.51 -40.74
CA VAL A 69 8.47 -12.49 -40.20
C VAL A 69 7.48 -11.79 -39.24
N THR A 70 8.01 -10.98 -38.34
CA THR A 70 7.19 -10.23 -37.39
C THR A 70 6.23 -9.27 -38.09
N GLU A 71 6.70 -8.57 -39.13
CA GLU A 71 5.87 -7.65 -39.92
C GLU A 71 4.73 -8.39 -40.65
N ALA A 72 5.05 -9.52 -41.29
CA ALA A 72 4.08 -10.34 -41.98
C ALA A 72 2.99 -10.88 -41.04
N LEU A 73 3.37 -11.37 -39.87
CA LEU A 73 2.45 -11.86 -38.84
C LEU A 73 1.61 -10.74 -38.26
N ALA A 74 2.20 -9.59 -38.01
CA ALA A 74 1.51 -8.40 -37.47
C ALA A 74 0.45 -7.89 -38.46
N LYS A 75 0.66 -7.99 -39.75
CA LYS A 75 -0.32 -7.64 -40.80
C LYS A 75 -1.55 -8.55 -40.83
N GLU A 76 -1.40 -9.81 -40.41
CA GLU A 76 -2.53 -10.76 -40.35
C GLU A 76 -3.41 -10.55 -39.10
N LEU A 77 -2.95 -9.83 -38.09
CA LEU A 77 -3.65 -9.67 -36.82
C LEU A 77 -5.14 -9.27 -36.97
N PRO A 78 -5.52 -8.29 -37.83
CA PRO A 78 -6.93 -7.90 -37.98
C PRO A 78 -7.81 -8.96 -38.63
N ASN A 79 -7.22 -9.91 -39.36
CA ASN A 79 -7.95 -10.94 -40.12
C ASN A 79 -8.29 -12.18 -39.29
N LEU A 80 -7.76 -12.26 -38.06
CA LEU A 80 -7.90 -13.43 -37.19
C LEU A 80 -9.14 -13.33 -36.27
N SER A 81 -9.60 -14.48 -35.78
CA SER A 81 -10.59 -14.53 -34.70
C SER A 81 -10.05 -13.86 -33.44
N ALA A 82 -10.93 -13.33 -32.58
CA ALA A 82 -10.53 -12.69 -31.32
C ALA A 82 -9.60 -13.58 -30.47
N LYS A 83 -9.87 -14.88 -30.39
CA LYS A 83 -9.04 -15.86 -29.69
C LYS A 83 -7.64 -15.95 -30.30
N SER A 84 -7.51 -16.03 -31.60
CA SER A 84 -6.23 -16.11 -32.30
C SER A 84 -5.48 -14.78 -32.25
N GLN A 85 -6.20 -13.64 -32.30
CA GLN A 85 -5.61 -12.32 -32.07
C GLN A 85 -4.95 -12.23 -30.69
N VAL A 86 -5.62 -12.69 -29.63
CA VAL A 86 -5.07 -12.70 -28.25
C VAL A 86 -3.80 -13.54 -28.19
N GLN A 87 -3.79 -14.73 -28.82
CA GLN A 87 -2.62 -15.59 -28.82
C GLN A 87 -1.45 -14.97 -29.61
N LEU A 88 -1.73 -14.41 -30.80
CA LEU A 88 -0.72 -13.77 -31.63
C LEU A 88 -0.14 -12.51 -30.97
N LEU A 89 -0.96 -11.67 -30.32
CA LEU A 89 -0.51 -10.51 -29.56
C LEU A 89 0.43 -10.91 -28.42
N SER A 90 0.13 -12.01 -27.72
CA SER A 90 1.02 -12.54 -26.70
C SER A 90 2.35 -13.02 -27.30
N ALA A 91 2.30 -13.73 -28.41
CA ALA A 91 3.52 -14.22 -29.09
C ALA A 91 4.38 -13.08 -29.61
N LEU A 92 3.77 -12.04 -30.21
CA LEU A 92 4.49 -10.85 -30.67
C LEU A 92 5.13 -10.07 -29.51
N GLY A 93 4.41 -9.94 -28.39
CA GLY A 93 4.95 -9.34 -27.18
C GLY A 93 6.15 -10.10 -26.62
N ASP A 94 6.04 -11.42 -26.50
CA ASP A 94 7.14 -12.29 -26.01
C ASP A 94 8.35 -12.28 -26.94
N ARG A 95 8.12 -12.15 -28.25
CA ARG A 95 9.15 -12.02 -29.27
C ARG A 95 9.99 -10.74 -29.10
N GLY A 96 9.35 -9.66 -28.63
CA GLY A 96 10.03 -8.40 -28.31
C GLY A 96 10.45 -7.57 -29.53
N ASP A 97 10.02 -7.92 -30.72
CA ASP A 97 10.39 -7.22 -31.95
C ASP A 97 9.50 -5.99 -32.16
N VAL A 98 10.11 -4.82 -32.11
CA VAL A 98 9.44 -3.50 -32.16
C VAL A 98 8.69 -3.25 -33.49
N VAL A 99 8.97 -3.98 -34.53
CA VAL A 99 8.27 -3.88 -35.83
C VAL A 99 6.79 -4.22 -35.70
N ALA A 100 6.40 -5.04 -34.73
CA ALA A 100 5.00 -5.34 -34.45
C ALA A 100 4.22 -4.18 -33.79
N ARG A 101 4.91 -3.17 -33.24
CA ARG A 101 4.30 -2.10 -32.44
C ARG A 101 3.12 -1.38 -33.12
N PRO A 102 3.19 -0.97 -34.40
CA PRO A 102 2.05 -0.30 -35.06
C PRO A 102 0.79 -1.13 -35.08
N ALA A 103 0.87 -2.43 -35.33
CA ALA A 103 -0.26 -3.34 -35.33
C ALA A 103 -0.82 -3.53 -33.89
N VAL A 104 0.07 -3.65 -32.89
CA VAL A 104 -0.32 -3.75 -31.47
C VAL A 104 -1.02 -2.47 -31.01
N VAL A 105 -0.54 -1.27 -31.38
CA VAL A 105 -1.19 0.01 -31.08
C VAL A 105 -2.60 0.07 -31.69
N THR A 106 -2.79 -0.44 -32.90
CA THR A 106 -4.11 -0.52 -33.53
C THR A 106 -5.03 -1.48 -32.78
N ALA A 107 -4.53 -2.62 -32.34
CA ALA A 107 -5.29 -3.64 -31.59
C ALA A 107 -5.72 -3.16 -30.18
N VAL A 108 -5.12 -2.13 -29.61
CA VAL A 108 -5.60 -1.48 -28.36
C VAL A 108 -7.02 -0.90 -28.50
N LYS A 109 -7.46 -0.64 -29.74
CA LYS A 109 -8.80 -0.11 -30.05
C LYS A 109 -9.78 -1.18 -30.57
N ALA A 110 -9.44 -2.45 -30.50
CA ALA A 110 -10.30 -3.56 -30.95
C ALA A 110 -11.66 -3.56 -30.21
N GLU A 111 -12.71 -4.05 -30.86
CA GLU A 111 -14.04 -4.17 -30.26
C GLU A 111 -14.04 -5.18 -29.10
N ASP A 112 -13.35 -6.32 -29.28
CA ASP A 112 -13.25 -7.36 -28.26
C ASP A 112 -12.32 -6.94 -27.11
N GLN A 113 -12.83 -7.04 -25.88
CA GLN A 113 -12.10 -6.64 -24.68
C GLN A 113 -10.86 -7.51 -24.43
N SER A 114 -10.92 -8.81 -24.74
CA SER A 114 -9.77 -9.71 -24.54
C SER A 114 -8.62 -9.37 -25.47
N VAL A 115 -8.93 -8.94 -26.70
CA VAL A 115 -7.96 -8.43 -27.67
C VAL A 115 -7.32 -7.14 -27.17
N ARG A 116 -8.14 -6.16 -26.68
CA ARG A 116 -7.56 -4.93 -26.10
C ARG A 116 -6.64 -5.21 -24.93
N ILE A 117 -7.04 -6.11 -24.02
CA ILE A 117 -6.19 -6.52 -22.89
C ILE A 117 -4.88 -7.14 -23.36
N ALA A 118 -4.92 -8.03 -24.36
CA ALA A 118 -3.71 -8.65 -24.89
C ALA A 118 -2.81 -7.61 -25.59
N ALA A 119 -3.40 -6.70 -26.37
CA ALA A 119 -2.68 -5.61 -27.01
C ALA A 119 -2.00 -4.66 -26.01
N LEU A 120 -2.70 -4.28 -24.93
CA LEU A 120 -2.12 -3.48 -23.85
C LEU A 120 -0.93 -4.18 -23.20
N ARG A 121 -1.01 -5.49 -22.96
CA ARG A 121 0.09 -6.28 -22.39
C ARG A 121 1.29 -6.36 -23.34
N ALA A 122 1.02 -6.64 -24.62
CA ALA A 122 2.06 -6.65 -25.65
C ALA A 122 2.74 -5.27 -25.79
N LEU A 123 1.96 -4.18 -25.69
CA LEU A 123 2.49 -2.82 -25.71
C LEU A 123 3.39 -2.52 -24.51
N GLY A 124 3.15 -3.15 -23.36
CA GLY A 124 4.05 -3.04 -22.19
C GLY A 124 5.42 -3.67 -22.41
N GLN A 125 5.55 -4.58 -23.38
CA GLN A 125 6.81 -5.24 -23.76
C GLN A 125 7.48 -4.54 -24.96
N LEU A 126 6.69 -4.15 -25.97
CA LEU A 126 7.14 -3.59 -27.24
C LEU A 126 7.17 -2.06 -27.27
N GLY A 127 6.45 -1.41 -26.33
CA GLY A 127 6.29 0.01 -26.29
C GLY A 127 7.55 0.76 -25.83
N ASP A 128 7.57 2.05 -26.15
CA ASP A 128 8.55 3.03 -25.70
C ASP A 128 7.86 4.29 -25.16
N ASP A 129 8.60 5.39 -25.13
CA ASP A 129 8.09 6.69 -24.68
C ASP A 129 6.87 7.19 -25.47
N SER A 130 6.71 6.83 -26.74
CA SER A 130 5.52 7.17 -27.55
C SER A 130 4.24 6.48 -27.07
N SER A 131 4.36 5.38 -26.31
CA SER A 131 3.25 4.59 -25.79
C SER A 131 2.71 5.11 -24.45
N VAL A 132 3.37 6.07 -23.81
CA VAL A 132 3.02 6.60 -22.49
C VAL A 132 1.60 7.15 -22.45
N GLU A 133 1.26 8.05 -23.37
CA GLU A 133 -0.05 8.69 -23.37
C GLU A 133 -1.18 7.70 -23.66
N LEU A 134 -0.97 6.79 -24.63
CA LEU A 134 -1.95 5.77 -24.97
C LEU A 134 -2.27 4.85 -23.79
N LEU A 135 -1.23 4.37 -23.08
CA LEU A 135 -1.40 3.51 -21.92
C LEU A 135 -2.04 4.26 -20.75
N ALA A 136 -1.68 5.53 -20.53
CA ALA A 136 -2.28 6.36 -19.50
C ALA A 136 -3.77 6.67 -19.79
N GLN A 137 -4.12 6.94 -21.05
CA GLN A 137 -5.51 7.11 -21.49
C GLN A 137 -6.32 5.83 -21.30
N ALA A 138 -5.78 4.68 -21.72
CA ALA A 138 -6.43 3.38 -21.53
C ALA A 138 -6.61 3.07 -20.03
N ALA A 139 -5.63 3.34 -19.19
CA ALA A 139 -5.74 3.16 -17.74
C ALA A 139 -6.80 4.07 -17.10
N ALA A 140 -6.93 5.32 -17.57
CA ALA A 140 -7.91 6.28 -17.06
C ALA A 140 -9.35 5.97 -17.53
N GLY A 141 -9.52 5.47 -18.75
CA GLY A 141 -10.82 5.21 -19.38
C GLY A 141 -11.40 3.83 -19.11
N ALA A 142 -10.57 2.83 -18.87
CA ALA A 142 -10.99 1.45 -18.68
C ALA A 142 -11.29 1.11 -17.20
N LYS A 143 -11.85 -0.09 -16.98
CA LYS A 143 -12.13 -0.66 -15.65
C LYS A 143 -11.67 -2.11 -15.58
N GLY A 144 -11.53 -2.64 -14.36
CA GLY A 144 -11.25 -4.06 -14.13
C GLY A 144 -9.93 -4.53 -14.76
N ALA A 145 -9.98 -5.65 -15.49
CA ALA A 145 -8.81 -6.30 -16.07
C ALA A 145 -8.12 -5.46 -17.14
N GLU A 146 -8.88 -4.70 -17.94
CA GLU A 146 -8.34 -3.83 -18.97
C GLU A 146 -7.55 -2.65 -18.38
N GLN A 147 -8.13 -1.98 -17.34
CA GLN A 147 -7.43 -0.94 -16.60
C GLN A 147 -6.15 -1.47 -15.96
N LYS A 148 -6.23 -2.66 -15.34
CA LYS A 148 -5.05 -3.30 -14.75
C LYS A 148 -3.97 -3.57 -15.78
N ALA A 149 -4.33 -4.10 -16.95
CA ALA A 149 -3.37 -4.37 -18.02
C ALA A 149 -2.68 -3.08 -18.49
N ALA A 150 -3.43 -1.98 -18.68
CA ALA A 150 -2.87 -0.69 -19.08
C ALA A 150 -1.90 -0.13 -18.03
N ARG A 151 -2.27 -0.17 -16.73
CA ARG A 151 -1.41 0.25 -15.62
C ARG A 151 -0.12 -0.56 -15.53
N ASP A 152 -0.25 -1.90 -15.51
CA ASP A 152 0.89 -2.79 -15.41
C ASP A 152 1.87 -2.58 -16.59
N SER A 153 1.34 -2.30 -17.77
CA SER A 153 2.12 -2.02 -18.97
C SER A 153 2.81 -0.66 -18.90
N LEU A 154 2.12 0.40 -18.45
CA LEU A 154 2.70 1.71 -18.22
C LEU A 154 3.86 1.67 -17.19
N TYR A 155 3.70 0.86 -16.14
CA TYR A 155 4.73 0.70 -15.11
C TYR A 155 5.97 -0.03 -15.62
N ARG A 156 5.81 -0.91 -16.61
CA ARG A 156 6.89 -1.74 -17.17
C ARG A 156 7.52 -1.21 -18.44
N LEU A 157 6.97 -0.14 -19.03
CA LEU A 157 7.53 0.46 -20.23
C LEU A 157 9.03 0.67 -20.11
N ARG A 158 9.76 0.27 -21.15
CA ARG A 158 11.22 0.41 -21.24
C ARG A 158 11.58 1.50 -22.25
N GLY A 159 12.65 2.20 -22.00
CA GLY A 159 13.15 3.26 -22.88
C GLY A 159 13.81 4.38 -22.09
N GLN A 160 14.81 5.00 -22.67
CA GLN A 160 15.59 6.06 -21.99
C GLN A 160 14.79 7.33 -21.69
N ASN A 161 13.71 7.59 -22.43
CA ASN A 161 12.92 8.80 -22.31
C ASN A 161 11.55 8.61 -21.63
N VAL A 162 11.14 7.36 -21.35
CA VAL A 162 9.81 7.07 -20.78
C VAL A 162 9.53 7.91 -19.54
N ASP A 163 10.45 7.96 -18.59
CA ASP A 163 10.28 8.70 -17.35
C ASP A 163 10.19 10.21 -17.59
N LYS A 164 10.99 10.74 -18.52
CA LYS A 164 10.94 12.15 -18.92
C LYS A 164 9.60 12.51 -19.58
N VAL A 165 9.08 11.64 -20.45
CA VAL A 165 7.78 11.84 -21.10
C VAL A 165 6.65 11.78 -20.09
N ILE A 166 6.67 10.81 -19.17
CA ILE A 166 5.69 10.74 -18.08
C ILE A 166 5.63 12.09 -17.34
N LEU A 167 6.77 12.61 -16.90
CA LEU A 167 6.82 13.88 -16.17
C LEU A 167 6.39 15.09 -17.02
N ALA A 168 6.69 15.10 -18.31
CA ALA A 168 6.33 16.18 -19.22
C ALA A 168 4.84 16.22 -19.57
N VAL A 169 4.17 15.06 -19.59
CA VAL A 169 2.74 14.93 -19.91
C VAL A 169 1.86 15.27 -18.71
N ILE A 170 2.27 14.96 -17.48
CA ILE A 170 1.47 15.17 -16.26
C ILE A 170 0.83 16.56 -16.20
N PRO A 171 1.54 17.70 -16.33
CA PRO A 171 0.93 19.02 -16.17
C PRO A 171 -0.17 19.35 -17.18
N LYS A 172 -0.11 18.73 -18.36
CA LYS A 172 -0.97 19.04 -19.52
C LYS A 172 -2.16 18.09 -19.66
N ALA A 173 -2.13 16.94 -18.99
CA ALA A 173 -3.12 15.90 -19.13
C ALA A 173 -4.44 16.24 -18.40
N GLU A 174 -5.52 15.56 -18.76
CA GLU A 174 -6.77 15.58 -18.02
C GLU A 174 -6.62 14.89 -16.64
N ALA A 175 -7.46 15.25 -15.67
CA ALA A 175 -7.33 14.81 -14.29
C ALA A 175 -7.23 13.28 -14.12
N GLY A 176 -8.03 12.50 -14.86
CA GLY A 176 -7.96 11.04 -14.83
C GLY A 176 -6.61 10.49 -15.30
N ILE A 177 -6.10 11.04 -16.38
CA ILE A 177 -4.80 10.67 -16.96
C ILE A 177 -3.65 11.09 -16.02
N LYS A 178 -3.73 12.31 -15.44
CA LYS A 178 -2.77 12.78 -14.42
C LYS A 178 -2.64 11.77 -13.28
N VAL A 179 -3.76 11.26 -12.75
CA VAL A 179 -3.76 10.30 -11.64
C VAL A 179 -3.02 9.02 -12.01
N GLU A 180 -3.22 8.50 -13.23
CA GLU A 180 -2.53 7.28 -13.69
C GLU A 180 -1.03 7.52 -13.89
N LEU A 181 -0.65 8.65 -14.50
CA LEU A 181 0.75 9.03 -14.70
C LEU A 181 1.45 9.28 -13.35
N ILE A 182 0.82 9.98 -12.41
CA ILE A 182 1.36 10.22 -11.07
C ILE A 182 1.55 8.88 -10.33
N SER A 183 0.61 7.95 -10.47
CA SER A 183 0.74 6.61 -9.89
C SER A 183 1.93 5.87 -10.49
N SER A 184 2.16 6.03 -11.81
CA SER A 184 3.31 5.40 -12.49
C SER A 184 4.64 5.99 -12.02
N VAL A 185 4.71 7.29 -11.69
CA VAL A 185 5.91 7.92 -11.10
C VAL A 185 6.32 7.19 -9.81
N GLY A 186 5.35 6.86 -8.94
CA GLY A 186 5.61 6.12 -7.71
C GLY A 186 6.04 4.68 -7.94
N GLN A 187 5.33 3.96 -8.83
CA GLN A 187 5.63 2.55 -9.14
C GLN A 187 6.99 2.36 -9.83
N ARG A 188 7.38 3.33 -10.65
CA ARG A 188 8.67 3.36 -11.36
C ARG A 188 9.80 3.99 -10.52
N ASN A 189 9.47 4.52 -9.33
CA ASN A 189 10.39 5.23 -8.44
C ASN A 189 11.13 6.39 -9.15
N ILE A 190 10.39 7.24 -9.88
CA ILE A 190 10.95 8.38 -10.62
C ILE A 190 11.22 9.53 -9.62
N THR A 191 12.35 9.50 -8.94
CA THR A 191 12.70 10.50 -7.90
C THR A 191 12.86 11.92 -8.46
N THR A 192 13.24 12.07 -9.73
CA THR A 192 13.31 13.38 -10.42
C THR A 192 11.94 14.04 -10.59
N GLY A 193 10.83 13.32 -10.34
CA GLY A 193 9.47 13.82 -10.44
C GLY A 193 8.97 14.62 -9.24
N VAL A 194 9.76 14.75 -8.15
CA VAL A 194 9.30 15.42 -6.92
C VAL A 194 8.80 16.83 -7.16
N ALA A 195 9.52 17.63 -7.94
CA ALA A 195 9.11 19.02 -8.24
C ALA A 195 7.74 19.07 -8.96
N VAL A 196 7.54 18.23 -9.97
CA VAL A 196 6.26 18.14 -10.70
C VAL A 196 5.12 17.71 -9.74
N LEU A 197 5.38 16.77 -8.84
CA LEU A 197 4.35 16.30 -7.91
C LEU A 197 4.03 17.33 -6.81
N LEU A 198 4.98 18.15 -6.39
CA LEU A 198 4.73 19.28 -5.48
C LEU A 198 3.78 20.30 -6.12
N ASP A 199 3.91 20.55 -7.42
CA ASP A 199 2.98 21.39 -8.15
C ASP A 199 1.62 20.72 -8.33
N MET A 200 1.57 19.43 -8.67
CA MET A 200 0.33 18.68 -8.79
C MET A 200 -0.40 18.50 -7.44
N ALA A 201 0.30 18.59 -6.31
CA ALA A 201 -0.33 18.64 -5.00
C ALA A 201 -1.15 19.92 -4.74
N LYS A 202 -1.07 20.90 -5.66
CA LYS A 202 -1.89 22.15 -5.69
C LYS A 202 -2.95 22.15 -6.79
N ASP A 203 -3.08 21.06 -7.56
CA ASP A 203 -4.03 20.93 -8.67
C ASP A 203 -5.47 21.22 -8.23
N SER A 204 -6.30 21.71 -9.15
CA SER A 204 -7.73 21.96 -8.90
C SER A 204 -8.50 20.66 -8.56
N ASP A 205 -8.15 19.54 -9.20
CA ASP A 205 -8.78 18.26 -8.96
C ASP A 205 -8.25 17.59 -7.68
N ARG A 206 -9.19 17.19 -6.80
CA ARG A 206 -8.85 16.52 -5.52
C ARG A 206 -8.13 15.20 -5.70
N LYS A 207 -8.48 14.40 -6.73
CA LYS A 207 -7.85 13.09 -6.94
C LYS A 207 -6.40 13.25 -7.34
N VAL A 208 -6.10 14.27 -8.15
CA VAL A 208 -4.73 14.63 -8.55
C VAL A 208 -3.92 15.04 -7.32
N ARG A 209 -4.43 15.95 -6.47
CA ARG A 209 -3.74 16.37 -5.24
C ARG A 209 -3.45 15.17 -4.32
N THR A 210 -4.47 14.31 -4.10
CA THR A 210 -4.33 13.13 -3.25
C THR A 210 -3.32 12.13 -3.80
N ALA A 211 -3.36 11.87 -5.13
CA ALA A 211 -2.39 10.99 -5.79
C ALA A 211 -0.97 11.54 -5.66
N SER A 212 -0.78 12.85 -5.87
CA SER A 212 0.51 13.52 -5.75
C SER A 212 1.10 13.39 -4.34
N LEU A 213 0.32 13.70 -3.30
CA LEU A 213 0.76 13.57 -1.91
C LEU A 213 1.12 12.12 -1.54
N ARG A 214 0.35 11.14 -2.01
CA ARG A 214 0.65 9.71 -1.79
C ARG A 214 1.91 9.27 -2.50
N THR A 215 2.12 9.75 -3.73
CA THR A 215 3.32 9.41 -4.49
C THR A 215 4.55 10.11 -3.93
N LEU A 216 4.45 11.38 -3.51
CA LEU A 216 5.51 12.09 -2.78
C LEU A 216 5.95 11.34 -1.53
N LYS A 217 5.02 10.72 -0.79
CA LYS A 217 5.37 9.88 0.36
C LYS A 217 6.33 8.74 -0.01
N VAL A 218 6.31 8.26 -1.26
CA VAL A 218 7.19 7.17 -1.72
C VAL A 218 8.53 7.71 -2.20
N ILE A 219 8.52 8.73 -3.07
CA ILE A 219 9.71 9.16 -3.81
C ILE A 219 10.45 10.37 -3.24
N ALA A 220 9.81 11.20 -2.38
CA ALA A 220 10.46 12.36 -1.81
C ALA A 220 11.38 11.99 -0.65
N GLY A 221 12.53 12.63 -0.57
CA GLY A 221 13.48 12.53 0.55
C GLY A 221 13.30 13.62 1.61
N PRO A 222 14.06 13.56 2.72
CA PRO A 222 14.02 14.55 3.80
C PRO A 222 14.28 16.00 3.35
N GLU A 223 15.08 16.20 2.32
CA GLU A 223 15.38 17.51 1.72
C GLU A 223 14.12 18.24 1.18
N HIS A 224 13.05 17.52 0.93
CA HIS A 224 11.78 18.06 0.43
C HIS A 224 10.79 18.43 1.56
N LEU A 225 11.11 18.14 2.83
CA LEU A 225 10.23 18.44 3.97
C LEU A 225 9.81 19.90 4.06
N PRO A 226 10.68 20.92 3.85
CA PRO A 226 10.26 22.31 3.88
C PRO A 226 9.14 22.62 2.87
N ALA A 227 9.25 22.16 1.62
CA ALA A 227 8.23 22.35 0.60
C ALA A 227 6.90 21.64 0.92
N LEU A 228 6.97 20.45 1.53
CA LEU A 228 5.80 19.70 1.96
C LEU A 228 5.09 20.36 3.16
N VAL A 229 5.85 20.97 4.06
CA VAL A 229 5.31 21.76 5.19
C VAL A 229 4.59 23.00 4.67
N GLU A 230 5.14 23.70 3.68
CA GLU A 230 4.47 24.83 3.02
C GLU A 230 3.16 24.38 2.32
N LEU A 231 3.16 23.23 1.65
CA LEU A 231 1.94 22.63 1.10
C LEU A 231 0.88 22.35 2.17
N LEU A 232 1.29 21.87 3.33
CA LEU A 232 0.39 21.61 4.46
C LEU A 232 -0.24 22.91 4.97
N ILE A 233 0.58 23.97 5.15
CA ILE A 233 0.12 25.30 5.59
C ILE A 233 -0.89 25.87 4.61
N GLY A 234 -0.65 25.77 3.31
CA GLY A 234 -1.53 26.26 2.24
C GLY A 234 -2.74 25.35 1.94
N ALA A 235 -2.84 24.17 2.55
CA ALA A 235 -3.89 23.20 2.22
C ALA A 235 -5.29 23.70 2.66
N LYS A 236 -6.23 23.79 1.72
CA LYS A 236 -7.59 24.29 1.97
C LYS A 236 -8.55 23.21 2.46
N SER A 237 -8.38 21.95 2.04
CA SER A 237 -9.27 20.86 2.41
C SER A 237 -8.71 20.02 3.57
N SER A 238 -9.60 19.49 4.41
CA SER A 238 -9.21 18.59 5.51
C SER A 238 -8.58 17.29 5.01
N SER A 239 -9.01 16.80 3.84
CA SER A 239 -8.44 15.60 3.24
C SER A 239 -7.01 15.81 2.76
N ASP A 240 -6.72 16.96 2.15
CA ASP A 240 -5.37 17.30 1.68
C ASP A 240 -4.43 17.46 2.88
N ARG A 241 -4.89 18.15 3.95
CA ARG A 241 -4.15 18.25 5.21
C ARG A 241 -3.83 16.87 5.79
N THR A 242 -4.82 15.97 5.82
CA THR A 242 -4.62 14.61 6.35
C THR A 242 -3.57 13.84 5.56
N GLU A 243 -3.59 13.90 4.23
CA GLU A 243 -2.58 13.21 3.41
C GLU A 243 -1.20 13.90 3.52
N ALA A 244 -1.13 15.22 3.55
CA ALA A 244 0.12 15.96 3.75
C ALA A 244 0.77 15.64 5.11
N VAL A 245 -0.01 15.60 6.20
CA VAL A 245 0.46 15.18 7.53
C VAL A 245 1.08 13.80 7.51
N LYS A 246 0.41 12.82 6.87
CA LYS A 246 0.93 11.46 6.74
C LYS A 246 2.21 11.40 5.91
N THR A 247 2.26 12.19 4.85
CA THR A 247 3.41 12.25 3.95
C THR A 247 4.62 12.85 4.65
N ILE A 248 4.47 13.99 5.32
CA ILE A 248 5.53 14.66 6.07
C ILE A 248 6.07 13.75 7.17
N ALA A 249 5.20 13.15 7.98
CA ALA A 249 5.63 12.26 9.06
C ALA A 249 6.40 11.04 8.53
N ALA A 250 5.91 10.42 7.44
CA ALA A 250 6.58 9.26 6.84
C ALA A 250 7.96 9.59 6.25
N ILE A 251 8.14 10.79 5.70
CA ILE A 251 9.44 11.24 5.18
C ILE A 251 10.37 11.65 6.33
N ALA A 252 9.85 12.35 7.35
CA ALA A 252 10.62 12.73 8.53
C ALA A 252 11.24 11.51 9.24
N HIS A 253 10.51 10.40 9.33
CA HIS A 253 11.02 9.14 9.92
C HIS A 253 12.17 8.51 9.12
N ARG A 254 12.50 8.98 7.91
CA ARG A 254 13.69 8.53 7.17
C ARG A 254 14.96 9.26 7.60
N ILE A 255 14.83 10.31 8.39
CA ILE A 255 15.98 10.99 9.02
C ILE A 255 16.50 10.09 10.13
N SER A 256 17.79 9.72 10.05
CA SER A 256 18.43 8.77 10.98
C SER A 256 18.51 9.32 12.40
N GLU A 257 18.77 10.63 12.54
CA GLU A 257 18.83 11.30 13.84
C GLU A 257 17.42 11.61 14.34
N LYS A 258 16.97 10.90 15.36
CA LYS A 258 15.62 11.06 15.93
C LYS A 258 15.32 12.51 16.38
N ASN A 259 16.29 13.20 16.97
CA ASN A 259 16.13 14.58 17.44
C ASN A 259 16.15 15.64 16.33
N GLY A 260 16.27 15.25 15.06
CA GLY A 260 16.21 16.14 13.89
C GLY A 260 14.97 15.98 13.03
N GLN A 261 14.14 14.99 13.34
CA GLN A 261 12.98 14.63 12.51
C GLN A 261 11.91 15.73 12.48
N ALA A 262 11.73 16.49 13.56
CA ALA A 262 10.76 17.56 13.68
C ALA A 262 11.28 18.93 13.18
N ALA A 263 12.55 19.06 12.86
CA ALA A 263 13.21 20.35 12.61
C ALA A 263 12.49 21.24 11.59
N SER A 264 12.08 20.70 10.45
CA SER A 264 11.39 21.46 9.39
C SER A 264 10.04 22.02 9.85
N VAL A 265 9.33 21.32 10.74
CA VAL A 265 8.06 21.76 11.29
C VAL A 265 8.26 22.79 12.39
N LEU A 266 9.22 22.55 13.29
CA LEU A 266 9.56 23.45 14.40
C LEU A 266 10.04 24.81 13.91
N ALA A 267 10.80 24.85 12.81
CA ALA A 267 11.31 26.08 12.23
C ALA A 267 10.21 27.04 11.76
N VAL A 268 9.10 26.53 11.23
CA VAL A 268 8.02 27.38 10.67
C VAL A 268 6.88 27.63 11.63
N LEU A 269 6.64 26.75 12.60
CA LEU A 269 5.47 26.80 13.48
C LEU A 269 5.30 28.15 14.22
N PRO A 270 6.36 28.84 14.71
CA PRO A 270 6.22 30.13 15.37
C PRO A 270 5.66 31.25 14.46
N SER A 271 5.91 31.17 13.17
CA SER A 271 5.47 32.17 12.18
C SER A 271 4.03 31.96 11.69
N VAL A 272 3.48 30.76 11.88
CA VAL A 272 2.14 30.40 11.38
C VAL A 272 1.07 30.91 12.33
N LYS A 273 0.22 31.83 11.84
CA LYS A 273 -0.86 32.46 12.62
C LYS A 273 -2.21 31.77 12.43
N GLU A 274 -2.41 31.11 11.30
CA GLU A 274 -3.70 30.47 10.96
C GLU A 274 -3.90 29.23 11.83
N THR A 275 -5.03 29.18 12.58
CA THR A 275 -5.31 28.14 13.58
C THR A 275 -5.31 26.73 13.01
N VAL A 276 -5.93 26.54 11.82
CA VAL A 276 -6.06 25.21 11.23
C VAL A 276 -4.69 24.68 10.76
N ALA A 277 -3.85 25.56 10.23
CA ALA A 277 -2.48 25.20 9.85
C ALA A 277 -1.63 24.86 11.09
N ARG A 278 -1.72 25.68 12.17
CA ARG A 278 -1.06 25.38 13.44
C ARG A 278 -1.48 24.01 14.01
N CYS A 279 -2.78 23.73 14.04
CA CYS A 279 -3.29 22.43 14.47
C CYS A 279 -2.75 21.28 13.61
N SER A 280 -2.64 21.50 12.29
CA SER A 280 -2.09 20.50 11.37
C SER A 280 -0.60 20.23 11.62
N LEU A 281 0.18 21.29 11.89
CA LEU A 281 1.59 21.16 12.24
C LEU A 281 1.80 20.44 13.59
N LEU A 282 0.97 20.75 14.62
CA LEU A 282 1.00 20.00 15.88
C LEU A 282 0.68 18.52 15.67
N ASN A 283 -0.25 18.19 14.78
CA ASN A 283 -0.55 16.80 14.42
C ASN A 283 0.65 16.11 13.74
N VAL A 284 1.38 16.83 12.87
CA VAL A 284 2.65 16.31 12.29
C VAL A 284 3.64 15.99 13.40
N LEU A 285 3.86 16.92 14.35
CA LEU A 285 4.79 16.72 15.46
C LEU A 285 4.42 15.49 16.32
N GLY A 286 3.12 15.31 16.60
CA GLY A 286 2.64 14.14 17.32
C GLY A 286 2.90 12.82 16.60
N ARG A 287 2.77 12.82 15.27
CA ARG A 287 3.04 11.63 14.46
C ARG A 287 4.53 11.32 14.28
N ILE A 288 5.36 12.35 14.25
CA ILE A 288 6.82 12.20 14.18
C ILE A 288 7.33 11.62 15.52
N GLY A 289 6.87 12.15 16.65
CA GLY A 289 7.29 11.68 17.97
C GLY A 289 8.76 12.02 18.31
N ASP A 290 9.27 13.10 17.76
CA ASP A 290 10.61 13.62 18.08
C ASP A 290 10.55 14.42 19.38
N ASN A 291 11.32 14.01 20.39
CA ASN A 291 11.31 14.61 21.72
C ASN A 291 11.65 16.11 21.71
N SER A 292 12.34 16.62 20.69
CA SER A 292 12.57 18.05 20.51
C SER A 292 11.27 18.87 20.36
N ALA A 293 10.15 18.22 19.99
CA ALA A 293 8.85 18.86 19.86
C ALA A 293 8.04 18.90 21.15
N LEU A 294 8.39 18.14 22.20
CA LEU A 294 7.63 18.11 23.46
C LEU A 294 7.48 19.47 24.12
N PRO A 295 8.51 20.35 24.20
CA PRO A 295 8.36 21.69 24.80
C PRO A 295 7.30 22.53 24.06
N VAL A 296 7.25 22.44 22.73
CA VAL A 296 6.30 23.19 21.90
C VAL A 296 4.88 22.67 22.08
N LEU A 297 4.69 21.35 22.12
CA LEU A 297 3.40 20.72 22.39
C LEU A 297 2.90 21.05 23.81
N THR A 298 3.78 21.03 24.80
CA THR A 298 3.45 21.40 26.18
C THR A 298 3.07 22.89 26.29
N ALA A 299 3.76 23.77 25.56
CA ALA A 299 3.38 25.17 25.48
C ALA A 299 2.00 25.37 24.84
N ALA A 300 1.69 24.62 23.78
CA ALA A 300 0.40 24.67 23.10
C ALA A 300 -0.78 24.19 23.97
N LEU A 301 -0.55 23.42 25.02
CA LEU A 301 -1.56 23.08 26.02
C LEU A 301 -2.07 24.31 26.81
N LYS A 302 -1.32 25.39 26.85
CA LYS A 302 -1.66 26.65 27.53
C LYS A 302 -2.23 27.71 26.59
N ASP A 303 -2.32 27.42 25.27
CA ASP A 303 -2.86 28.36 24.27
C ASP A 303 -4.29 28.74 24.63
N GLU A 304 -4.72 29.98 24.35
CA GLU A 304 -6.09 30.43 24.59
C GLU A 304 -7.09 29.76 23.65
N ASN A 305 -6.64 29.42 22.45
CA ASN A 305 -7.47 28.77 21.43
C ASN A 305 -7.71 27.28 21.77
N VAL A 306 -8.97 26.92 21.90
CA VAL A 306 -9.42 25.56 22.27
C VAL A 306 -9.02 24.51 21.21
N ASP A 307 -8.99 24.89 19.93
CA ASP A 307 -8.62 23.96 18.86
C ASP A 307 -7.12 23.62 18.90
N ILE A 308 -6.28 24.63 19.19
CA ILE A 308 -4.84 24.44 19.38
C ILE A 308 -4.56 23.55 20.60
N LYS A 309 -5.23 23.81 21.74
CA LYS A 309 -5.14 22.92 22.92
C LYS A 309 -5.55 21.49 22.57
N THR A 310 -6.68 21.33 21.86
CA THR A 310 -7.19 20.03 21.46
C THR A 310 -6.19 19.30 20.53
N ALA A 311 -5.58 20.02 19.59
CA ALA A 311 -4.57 19.47 18.70
C ALA A 311 -3.32 19.02 19.47
N ALA A 312 -2.85 19.83 20.44
CA ALA A 312 -1.71 19.48 21.29
C ALA A 312 -2.01 18.23 22.14
N ILE A 313 -3.19 18.15 22.76
CA ILE A 313 -3.59 16.96 23.54
C ILE A 313 -3.60 15.71 22.66
N ARG A 314 -4.15 15.79 21.44
CA ARG A 314 -4.15 14.67 20.51
C ARG A 314 -2.75 14.27 20.08
N ALA A 315 -1.89 15.24 19.79
CA ALA A 315 -0.49 15.00 19.43
C ALA A 315 0.25 14.25 20.54
N LEU A 316 0.08 14.67 21.81
CA LEU A 316 0.65 13.98 22.96
C LEU A 316 0.00 12.61 23.22
N ALA A 317 -1.32 12.50 23.03
CA ALA A 317 -2.05 11.23 23.17
C ALA A 317 -1.63 10.18 22.13
N ASP A 318 -1.24 10.60 20.93
CA ASP A 318 -0.75 9.73 19.85
C ASP A 318 0.78 9.52 19.88
N TRP A 319 1.48 10.09 20.89
CA TRP A 319 2.94 10.02 20.99
C TRP A 319 3.45 8.57 20.99
N PRO A 320 4.55 8.26 20.27
CA PRO A 320 5.00 6.87 20.11
C PRO A 320 5.67 6.27 21.35
N THR A 321 6.01 7.09 22.34
CA THR A 321 6.75 6.69 23.55
C THR A 321 6.04 7.22 24.81
N PRO A 322 6.38 6.74 26.03
CA PRO A 322 5.64 7.06 27.26
C PRO A 322 5.92 8.44 27.87
N GLU A 323 6.81 9.25 27.31
CA GLU A 323 7.25 10.53 27.88
C GLU A 323 6.09 11.46 28.25
N PRO A 324 5.03 11.67 27.42
CA PRO A 324 3.96 12.60 27.76
C PRO A 324 2.97 12.10 28.81
N THR A 325 3.19 10.93 29.40
CA THR A 325 2.23 10.28 30.32
C THR A 325 1.81 11.19 31.46
N ALA A 326 2.76 11.90 32.11
CA ALA A 326 2.48 12.77 33.22
C ALA A 326 1.62 14.00 32.85
N GLU A 327 1.90 14.61 31.70
CA GLU A 327 1.12 15.75 31.19
C GLU A 327 -0.33 15.33 30.85
N LEU A 328 -0.51 14.17 30.22
CA LEU A 328 -1.85 13.66 29.91
C LEU A 328 -2.63 13.32 31.18
N LEU A 329 -2.01 12.72 32.20
CA LEU A 329 -2.65 12.48 33.49
C LEU A 329 -3.14 13.79 34.12
N LYS A 330 -2.30 14.83 34.14
CA LYS A 330 -2.66 16.14 34.68
C LYS A 330 -3.87 16.74 33.95
N ILE A 331 -3.94 16.64 32.64
CA ILE A 331 -5.07 17.15 31.86
C ILE A 331 -6.34 16.32 32.13
N ALA A 332 -6.22 15.00 32.22
CA ALA A 332 -7.34 14.11 32.52
C ALA A 332 -7.95 14.39 33.89
N ASP A 333 -7.12 14.74 34.87
CA ASP A 333 -7.53 15.05 36.24
C ASP A 333 -8.13 16.47 36.38
N SER A 334 -7.44 17.49 35.87
CA SER A 334 -7.72 18.89 36.25
C SER A 334 -8.36 19.76 35.17
N SER A 335 -8.50 19.29 33.90
CA SER A 335 -9.07 20.13 32.85
C SER A 335 -10.55 20.44 33.06
N GLY A 336 -10.94 21.70 32.97
CA GLY A 336 -12.35 22.11 32.96
C GLY A 336 -13.16 21.65 31.76
N ASN A 337 -12.47 21.28 30.64
CA ASN A 337 -13.12 20.82 29.41
C ASN A 337 -13.27 19.29 29.40
N LYS A 338 -14.52 18.81 29.35
CA LYS A 338 -14.83 17.36 29.34
C LYS A 338 -14.17 16.62 28.17
N VAL A 339 -14.11 17.24 26.97
CA VAL A 339 -13.48 16.63 25.78
C VAL A 339 -11.98 16.47 26.00
N HIS A 340 -11.32 17.49 26.55
CA HIS A 340 -9.88 17.42 26.87
C HIS A 340 -9.58 16.33 27.89
N ARG A 341 -10.41 16.21 28.97
CA ARG A 341 -10.26 15.14 29.97
C ARG A 341 -10.33 13.75 29.32
N ILE A 342 -11.34 13.53 28.47
CA ILE A 342 -11.53 12.22 27.82
C ILE A 342 -10.40 11.91 26.85
N LEU A 343 -10.00 12.89 26.03
CA LEU A 343 -8.88 12.70 25.08
C LEU A 343 -7.58 12.40 25.81
N ALA A 344 -7.29 13.16 26.86
CA ALA A 344 -6.09 12.96 27.67
C ALA A 344 -6.12 11.62 28.42
N LEU A 345 -7.26 11.22 29.00
CA LEU A 345 -7.42 9.92 29.64
C LEU A 345 -7.14 8.76 28.68
N ARG A 346 -7.71 8.82 27.48
CA ARG A 346 -7.46 7.78 26.45
C ARG A 346 -5.99 7.74 26.02
N GLY A 347 -5.37 8.89 25.82
CA GLY A 347 -3.93 8.99 25.53
C GLY A 347 -3.08 8.44 26.69
N PHE A 348 -3.41 8.83 27.91
CA PHE A 348 -2.76 8.34 29.14
C PHE A 348 -2.80 6.81 29.21
N VAL A 349 -3.99 6.20 29.07
CA VAL A 349 -4.18 4.75 29.08
C VAL A 349 -3.37 4.07 27.96
N ARG A 350 -3.37 4.65 26.75
CA ARG A 350 -2.57 4.12 25.64
C ARG A 350 -1.08 4.14 25.95
N LEU A 351 -0.57 5.25 26.50
CA LEU A 351 0.85 5.37 26.83
C LEU A 351 1.28 4.46 27.98
N LEU A 352 0.39 4.14 28.91
CA LEU A 352 0.65 3.15 29.98
C LEU A 352 0.95 1.76 29.42
N GLY A 353 0.33 1.39 28.30
CA GLY A 353 0.53 0.11 27.64
C GLY A 353 1.80 0.04 26.78
N LEU A 354 2.55 1.16 26.62
CA LEU A 354 3.82 1.13 25.89
C LEU A 354 4.96 0.61 26.77
N ALA A 355 5.96 0.00 26.10
CA ALA A 355 7.17 -0.45 26.77
C ALA A 355 7.87 0.72 27.50
N SER A 356 8.25 0.52 28.75
CA SER A 356 8.91 1.52 29.57
C SER A 356 9.67 0.84 30.72
N ASP A 357 10.64 1.52 31.29
CA ASP A 357 11.39 1.08 32.48
C ASP A 357 10.60 1.26 33.79
N ARG A 358 9.30 1.61 33.70
CA ARG A 358 8.43 1.85 34.85
C ARG A 358 8.18 0.54 35.60
N PRO A 359 8.35 0.53 36.93
CA PRO A 359 8.00 -0.62 37.74
C PRO A 359 6.53 -1.05 37.53
N ALA A 360 6.28 -2.35 37.52
CA ALA A 360 4.93 -2.91 37.31
C ALA A 360 3.92 -2.39 38.34
N GLY A 361 4.37 -2.21 39.61
CA GLY A 361 3.53 -1.65 40.68
C GLY A 361 3.06 -0.23 40.37
N ASP A 362 3.97 0.63 39.90
CA ASP A 362 3.64 2.01 39.53
C ASP A 362 2.66 2.06 38.36
N THR A 363 2.84 1.16 37.39
CA THR A 363 1.93 1.03 36.25
C THR A 363 0.51 0.70 36.70
N ILE A 364 0.34 -0.22 37.66
CA ILE A 364 -0.95 -0.59 38.22
C ILE A 364 -1.60 0.59 38.97
N GLU A 365 -0.82 1.32 39.78
CA GLU A 365 -1.34 2.52 40.45
C GLU A 365 -1.80 3.59 39.45
N MET A 366 -1.12 3.73 38.31
CA MET A 366 -1.56 4.61 37.24
C MET A 366 -2.85 4.12 36.56
N TYR A 367 -3.05 2.82 36.36
CA TYR A 367 -4.31 2.28 35.86
C TYR A 367 -5.46 2.46 36.88
N LYS A 368 -5.21 2.32 38.19
CA LYS A 368 -6.21 2.64 39.24
C LYS A 368 -6.63 4.12 39.16
N LYS A 369 -5.67 5.04 39.00
CA LYS A 369 -5.97 6.46 38.74
C LYS A 369 -6.82 6.65 37.49
N ALA A 370 -6.48 5.98 36.39
CA ALA A 370 -7.26 6.03 35.15
C ALA A 370 -8.71 5.55 35.35
N MET A 371 -8.92 4.48 36.11
CA MET A 371 -10.27 3.98 36.45
C MET A 371 -11.08 5.00 37.27
N ASN A 372 -10.45 5.67 38.22
CA ASN A 372 -11.10 6.70 39.03
C ASN A 372 -11.46 7.95 38.21
N LEU A 373 -10.63 8.32 37.23
CA LEU A 373 -10.86 9.45 36.32
C LEU A 373 -11.87 9.16 35.22
N ALA A 374 -12.17 7.89 34.95
CA ALA A 374 -13.05 7.48 33.88
C ALA A 374 -14.52 7.86 34.23
N PRO A 375 -15.18 8.77 33.46
CA PRO A 375 -16.44 9.36 33.83
C PRO A 375 -17.65 8.43 33.65
N ASN A 376 -17.51 7.32 32.98
CA ASN A 376 -18.59 6.37 32.66
C ASN A 376 -18.04 4.98 32.33
N ALA A 377 -18.94 3.99 32.26
CA ALA A 377 -18.58 2.62 31.95
C ALA A 377 -17.81 2.48 30.61
N GLY A 378 -18.18 3.26 29.59
CA GLY A 378 -17.49 3.21 28.29
C GLY A 378 -16.02 3.60 28.34
N GLU A 379 -15.64 4.59 29.17
CA GLU A 379 -14.23 4.94 29.36
C GLU A 379 -13.52 3.95 30.31
N LYS A 380 -14.21 3.43 31.35
CA LYS A 380 -13.68 2.34 32.21
C LYS A 380 -13.34 1.08 31.41
N LYS A 381 -14.18 0.70 30.47
CA LYS A 381 -13.92 -0.40 29.53
C LYS A 381 -12.61 -0.22 28.74
N LYS A 382 -12.33 1.02 28.28
CA LYS A 382 -11.06 1.33 27.61
C LYS A 382 -9.85 1.21 28.54
N VAL A 383 -10.01 1.57 29.81
CA VAL A 383 -8.95 1.39 30.80
C VAL A 383 -8.66 -0.11 31.01
N LEU A 384 -9.70 -0.94 31.14
CA LEU A 384 -9.55 -2.39 31.25
C LEU A 384 -8.89 -3.01 30.00
N SER A 385 -9.30 -2.54 28.82
CA SER A 385 -8.67 -2.95 27.57
C SER A 385 -7.18 -2.56 27.50
N GLY A 386 -6.81 -1.37 28.00
CA GLY A 386 -5.40 -0.96 28.10
C GLY A 386 -4.62 -1.81 29.10
N LEU A 387 -5.22 -2.10 30.25
CA LEU A 387 -4.65 -2.93 31.33
C LEU A 387 -4.31 -4.35 30.84
N SER A 388 -5.07 -4.91 29.90
CA SER A 388 -4.85 -6.26 29.37
C SER A 388 -3.44 -6.50 28.83
N ASN A 389 -2.74 -5.45 28.38
CA ASN A 389 -1.38 -5.54 27.88
C ASN A 389 -0.32 -5.59 29.00
N THR A 390 -0.71 -5.45 30.28
CA THR A 390 0.22 -5.46 31.42
C THR A 390 0.37 -6.86 32.00
N LYS A 391 1.49 -7.52 31.71
CA LYS A 391 1.78 -8.90 32.14
C LYS A 391 2.25 -8.93 33.58
N SER A 392 1.34 -8.80 34.54
CA SER A 392 1.65 -8.91 35.98
C SER A 392 0.48 -9.48 36.78
N LEU A 393 0.80 -10.14 37.93
CA LEU A 393 -0.22 -10.66 38.83
C LEU A 393 -1.13 -9.53 39.37
N ALA A 394 -0.55 -8.38 39.65
CA ALA A 394 -1.32 -7.22 40.12
C ALA A 394 -2.32 -6.68 39.06
N ALA A 395 -1.98 -6.77 37.77
CA ALA A 395 -2.92 -6.45 36.68
C ALA A 395 -4.07 -7.47 36.64
N LEU A 396 -3.78 -8.75 36.79
CA LEU A 396 -4.81 -9.80 36.87
C LEU A 396 -5.78 -9.55 38.03
N GLN A 397 -5.24 -9.25 39.23
CA GLN A 397 -6.04 -8.94 40.41
C GLN A 397 -6.90 -7.68 40.21
N MET A 398 -6.34 -6.65 39.58
CA MET A 398 -7.10 -5.43 39.27
C MET A 398 -8.25 -5.73 38.30
N ALA A 399 -8.03 -6.46 37.22
CA ALA A 399 -9.08 -6.85 36.28
C ALA A 399 -10.16 -7.71 36.97
N ALA A 400 -9.75 -8.65 37.84
CA ALA A 400 -10.63 -9.53 38.61
C ALA A 400 -11.60 -8.74 39.53
N GLY A 401 -11.17 -7.60 40.05
CA GLY A 401 -11.98 -6.74 40.91
C GLY A 401 -13.20 -6.12 40.21
N TYR A 402 -13.28 -6.19 38.89
CA TYR A 402 -14.42 -5.66 38.09
C TYR A 402 -15.28 -6.78 37.47
N LEU A 403 -15.04 -8.05 37.79
CA LEU A 403 -15.84 -9.18 37.28
C LEU A 403 -17.27 -9.22 37.85
N ASP A 404 -17.50 -8.59 38.99
CA ASP A 404 -18.82 -8.54 39.61
C ASP A 404 -19.63 -7.29 39.20
N ASP A 405 -19.06 -6.39 38.39
CA ASP A 405 -19.76 -5.23 37.82
C ASP A 405 -20.38 -5.61 36.47
N GLU A 406 -21.71 -5.71 36.40
CA GLU A 406 -22.41 -6.11 35.16
C GLU A 406 -22.10 -5.22 33.97
N SER A 407 -21.79 -3.94 34.19
CA SER A 407 -21.47 -2.98 33.12
C SER A 407 -20.06 -3.15 32.59
N LEU A 408 -19.14 -3.79 33.34
CA LEU A 408 -17.72 -3.96 33.02
C LEU A 408 -17.30 -5.42 32.84
N PHE A 409 -18.15 -6.35 33.23
CA PHE A 409 -17.87 -7.78 33.30
C PHE A 409 -17.21 -8.34 32.04
N VAL A 410 -17.70 -8.00 30.85
CA VAL A 410 -17.19 -8.54 29.59
C VAL A 410 -15.75 -8.10 29.34
N GLU A 411 -15.48 -6.81 29.50
CA GLU A 411 -14.15 -6.25 29.29
C GLU A 411 -13.18 -6.65 30.40
N ALA A 412 -13.63 -6.74 31.64
CA ALA A 412 -12.85 -7.24 32.76
C ALA A 412 -12.46 -8.70 32.57
N GLY A 413 -13.41 -9.53 32.11
CA GLY A 413 -13.17 -10.94 31.78
C GLY A 413 -12.19 -11.10 30.64
N ALA A 414 -12.37 -10.37 29.54
CA ALA A 414 -11.44 -10.38 28.41
C ALA A 414 -10.02 -9.95 28.81
N ALA A 415 -9.90 -8.89 29.60
CA ALA A 415 -8.62 -8.43 30.14
C ALA A 415 -7.98 -9.48 31.03
N ALA A 416 -8.72 -10.07 31.96
CA ALA A 416 -8.22 -11.10 32.86
C ALA A 416 -7.76 -12.37 32.11
N ILE A 417 -8.49 -12.83 31.10
CA ILE A 417 -8.10 -13.95 30.24
C ILE A 417 -6.77 -13.67 29.53
N HIS A 418 -6.65 -12.49 28.92
CA HIS A 418 -5.43 -12.12 28.19
C HIS A 418 -4.22 -11.99 29.12
N ILE A 419 -4.40 -11.38 30.31
CA ILE A 419 -3.34 -11.24 31.30
C ILE A 419 -2.94 -12.62 31.85
N ALA A 420 -3.91 -13.49 32.19
CA ALA A 420 -3.67 -14.82 32.70
C ALA A 420 -2.79 -15.64 31.75
N GLY A 421 -3.13 -15.67 30.45
CA GLY A 421 -2.29 -16.31 29.44
C GLY A 421 -0.87 -15.72 29.37
N GLY A 422 -0.73 -14.41 29.55
CA GLY A 422 0.55 -13.70 29.49
C GLY A 422 1.46 -13.88 30.73
N ILE A 423 0.90 -14.25 31.90
CA ILE A 423 1.66 -14.44 33.14
C ILE A 423 1.82 -15.90 33.58
N TYR A 424 1.24 -16.83 32.82
CA TYR A 424 1.18 -18.25 33.19
C TYR A 424 2.52 -18.82 33.56
N ALA A 425 3.56 -18.58 32.78
CA ALA A 425 4.91 -19.10 33.04
C ALA A 425 5.44 -18.81 34.46
N ASN A 426 5.03 -17.66 35.03
CA ASN A 426 5.50 -17.23 36.37
C ASN A 426 4.45 -17.44 37.46
N TYR A 427 3.18 -17.54 37.09
CA TYR A 427 2.05 -17.63 38.03
C TYR A 427 1.00 -18.62 37.52
N PRO A 428 1.37 -19.92 37.31
CA PRO A 428 0.48 -20.90 36.69
C PRO A 428 -0.80 -21.15 37.47
N GLN A 429 -0.71 -21.28 38.80
CA GLN A 429 -1.89 -21.55 39.63
C GLN A 429 -2.89 -20.38 39.58
N GLN A 430 -2.41 -19.14 39.76
CA GLN A 430 -3.28 -17.95 39.77
C GLN A 430 -3.93 -17.69 38.42
N ALA A 431 -3.20 -17.95 37.33
CA ALA A 431 -3.72 -17.84 35.96
C ALA A 431 -4.81 -18.88 35.71
N THR A 432 -4.55 -20.15 36.03
CA THR A 432 -5.53 -21.24 35.89
C THR A 432 -6.78 -21.04 36.74
N ASP A 433 -6.63 -20.61 37.99
CA ASP A 433 -7.77 -20.35 38.89
C ASP A 433 -8.66 -19.24 38.31
N MET A 434 -8.05 -18.19 37.76
CA MET A 434 -8.78 -17.07 37.15
C MET A 434 -9.53 -17.52 35.89
N LEU A 435 -8.88 -18.25 34.99
CA LEU A 435 -9.49 -18.76 33.77
C LEU A 435 -10.67 -19.69 34.11
N ASN A 436 -10.51 -20.58 35.06
CA ASN A 436 -11.57 -21.49 35.55
C ASN A 436 -12.73 -20.70 36.22
N ARG A 437 -12.43 -19.62 36.99
CA ARG A 437 -13.46 -18.75 37.55
C ARG A 437 -14.29 -18.13 36.42
N ILE A 438 -13.66 -17.50 35.43
CA ILE A 438 -14.35 -16.87 34.31
C ILE A 438 -15.16 -17.93 33.54
N PHE A 439 -14.57 -19.06 33.18
CA PHE A 439 -15.25 -20.15 32.47
C PHE A 439 -16.54 -20.59 33.15
N LYS A 440 -16.51 -20.76 34.49
CA LYS A 440 -17.64 -21.23 35.30
C LYS A 440 -18.72 -20.15 35.53
N THR A 441 -18.31 -18.90 35.66
CA THR A 441 -19.24 -17.80 36.09
C THR A 441 -19.79 -16.98 34.93
N THR A 442 -19.14 -17.02 33.76
CA THR A 442 -19.56 -16.17 32.63
C THR A 442 -20.86 -16.64 31.98
N LYS A 443 -21.74 -15.66 31.72
CA LYS A 443 -22.92 -15.83 30.85
C LYS A 443 -22.60 -15.59 29.37
N SER A 444 -21.41 -15.10 29.05
CA SER A 444 -20.95 -14.81 27.69
C SER A 444 -20.29 -16.06 27.09
N ASP A 445 -20.90 -16.62 26.04
CA ASP A 445 -20.35 -17.78 25.34
C ASP A 445 -18.98 -17.45 24.71
N SER A 446 -18.78 -16.22 24.24
CA SER A 446 -17.49 -15.76 23.70
C SER A 446 -16.39 -15.76 24.77
N LEU A 447 -16.66 -15.27 25.99
CA LEU A 447 -15.66 -15.30 27.06
C LEU A 447 -15.38 -16.74 27.54
N ARG A 448 -16.41 -17.60 27.58
CA ARG A 448 -16.25 -19.00 27.92
C ARG A 448 -15.34 -19.70 26.93
N GLN A 449 -15.57 -19.47 25.64
CA GLN A 449 -14.74 -20.05 24.59
C GLN A 449 -13.30 -19.54 24.68
N GLN A 450 -13.07 -18.24 24.87
CA GLN A 450 -11.73 -17.67 25.02
C GLN A 450 -10.99 -18.24 26.23
N ALA A 451 -11.65 -18.37 27.39
CA ALA A 451 -11.04 -18.93 28.58
C ALA A 451 -10.66 -20.40 28.37
N GLN A 452 -11.52 -21.19 27.73
CA GLN A 452 -11.24 -22.60 27.41
C GLN A 452 -10.08 -22.74 26.41
N GLU A 453 -10.05 -21.89 25.39
CA GLU A 453 -8.98 -21.89 24.39
C GLU A 453 -7.61 -21.62 25.03
N VAL A 454 -7.55 -20.62 25.94
CA VAL A 454 -6.32 -20.33 26.67
C VAL A 454 -5.93 -21.50 27.58
N LEU A 455 -6.86 -22.10 28.35
CA LEU A 455 -6.59 -23.26 29.17
C LEU A 455 -6.02 -24.44 28.35
N ASN A 456 -6.64 -24.79 27.24
CA ASN A 456 -6.19 -25.85 26.36
C ASN A 456 -4.78 -25.58 25.76
N ASN A 457 -4.45 -24.33 25.47
CA ASN A 457 -3.13 -23.95 24.95
C ASN A 457 -2.05 -24.02 26.04
N LEU A 458 -2.40 -23.74 27.30
CA LEU A 458 -1.49 -23.84 28.44
C LEU A 458 -1.19 -25.30 28.80
N GLU A 459 -2.20 -26.18 28.81
CA GLU A 459 -2.04 -27.60 29.01
C GLU A 459 -1.09 -28.26 27.98
N LYS A 460 -1.29 -27.90 26.68
CA LYS A 460 -0.40 -28.36 25.60
C LYS A 460 1.04 -27.86 25.73
N ALA A 461 1.24 -26.69 26.33
CA ALA A 461 2.58 -26.10 26.52
C ALA A 461 3.33 -26.76 27.70
N GLU A 462 2.60 -27.41 28.65
CA GLU A 462 3.20 -28.22 29.74
C GLU A 462 3.58 -29.63 29.29
N GLU A 463 2.90 -30.16 28.25
CA GLU A 463 3.16 -31.50 27.73
C GLU A 463 4.37 -31.56 26.78
N ASN A 464 4.87 -30.40 26.26
CA ASN A 464 6.03 -30.29 25.36
C ASN A 464 7.25 -29.75 26.08
#